data_b6228937f9639145b4c825ce78deeb38
#
_entry.id   b6228937f9639145b4c825ce78deeb38
#
_cell.length_a   1.000
_cell.length_b   1.000
_cell.length_c   1.000
_cell.angle_alpha   90.00
_cell.angle_beta   90.00
_cell.angle_gamma   90.00
#
_symmetry.space_group_name_H-M   'P 1'
#
loop_
_entity.id
_entity.type
_entity.pdbx_description
1 polymer ?
#
loop_
_entity_poly.entity_id
_entity_poly.type
_entity_poly.pdbx_seq_one_letter_code
_entity_poly.pdbx_strand_id
1 'polypeptide(L)'
;FFNDTATTEIYTLSLHDALPILNDGQKSAFSNIGSTVTGGISGGASNLMSQLVSQGMITPEIAQQIGGLMNEKLGPLQQQGNALGEKLVDAFRTDTRNIWAGSVMVRQPIYMGGAIIAANKIADIGEQIAENDLDQQTQSTLYSIDQAYWLAVSLKQKQKLAISYRDLVKKLNEDVHKMIQQGVATKADGLKVDVKVNEAEMQITQAEDGLALSKMLLCQLCGIPMNQEITLADEDKETLALSGTPVDTEQQKVAAQDSALNTRPELRMLQNALDISKEATKMVRAINLPHVMLTGGYMISNPNVFNGFQKKFTGVWNVGVMVHVPVWNWFDGAYKVRAAKAASNIAQMNLDDTREKIHLQITQSQFKVKEAQKKLNMA
;
A
#
# COMPACT_ATOMS: atom_id res chain seq x y z
N PHE A 1 -15.25 5.15 3.37
CA PHE A 1 -16.12 3.97 3.32
C PHE A 1 -16.20 3.26 4.68
N PHE A 2 -16.48 4.00 5.75
CA PHE A 2 -16.91 3.44 7.04
C PHE A 2 -18.14 4.21 7.52
N ASN A 3 -19.14 4.22 6.66
CA ASN A 3 -20.47 4.67 7.07
C ASN A 3 -21.31 3.40 7.13
N ASP A 4 -21.32 2.74 8.22
CA ASP A 4 -22.26 1.76 8.73
C ASP A 4 -21.55 0.67 9.52
N THR A 5 -21.28 0.97 10.78
CA THR A 5 -20.96 -0.05 11.77
C THR A 5 -22.21 -0.61 12.44
N ALA A 6 -23.24 -0.87 11.67
CA ALA A 6 -24.31 -1.76 12.07
C ALA A 6 -23.97 -3.16 11.52
N THR A 7 -23.19 -3.92 12.28
CA THR A 7 -22.95 -5.31 11.94
C THR A 7 -24.21 -6.10 12.23
N THR A 8 -25.01 -6.39 11.22
CA THR A 8 -26.15 -7.32 11.31
C THR A 8 -25.60 -8.72 11.06
N GLU A 9 -25.33 -9.46 12.11
CA GLU A 9 -24.99 -10.88 11.98
C GLU A 9 -26.29 -11.69 12.08
N ILE A 10 -26.67 -12.36 10.97
CA ILE A 10 -27.80 -13.28 10.94
C ILE A 10 -27.23 -14.69 11.08
N TYR A 11 -27.36 -15.27 12.24
CA TYR A 11 -27.08 -16.70 12.45
C TYR A 11 -28.37 -17.50 12.35
N THR A 12 -28.54 -18.27 11.30
CA THR A 12 -29.56 -19.30 11.18
C THR A 12 -28.92 -20.64 11.46
N LEU A 13 -29.19 -21.19 12.63
CA LEU A 13 -28.86 -22.60 12.93
C LEU A 13 -30.10 -23.43 12.62
N SER A 14 -30.14 -24.08 11.46
CA SER A 14 -31.13 -25.09 11.18
C SER A 14 -30.55 -26.46 11.51
N LEU A 15 -30.97 -27.03 12.63
CA LEU A 15 -30.72 -28.43 12.93
C LEU A 15 -31.83 -29.25 12.26
N HIS A 16 -31.58 -29.67 11.02
CA HIS A 16 -32.41 -30.63 10.31
C HIS A 16 -31.91 -32.01 10.62
N ASP A 17 -32.46 -32.61 11.70
CA ASP A 17 -32.68 -34.06 11.81
C ASP A 17 -33.52 -34.30 13.05
N ALA A 18 -34.56 -35.13 12.90
CA ALA A 18 -35.33 -35.64 14.01
C ALA A 18 -34.37 -36.42 14.92
N LEU A 19 -34.03 -35.86 16.08
CA LEU A 19 -33.22 -36.55 17.07
C LEU A 19 -34.05 -37.60 17.77
N PRO A 20 -33.91 -38.89 17.41
CA PRO A 20 -34.35 -39.96 18.31
C PRO A 20 -33.43 -39.89 19.51
N ILE A 21 -33.97 -39.81 20.71
CA ILE A 21 -33.25 -39.98 22.00
C ILE A 21 -31.76 -39.75 21.85
N LEU A 22 -31.24 -38.61 22.26
CA LEU A 22 -29.84 -38.23 22.15
C LEU A 22 -28.91 -39.43 22.34
N ASN A 23 -28.20 -39.85 21.34
CA ASN A 23 -27.16 -40.89 21.47
C ASN A 23 -26.01 -40.29 22.31
N ASP A 24 -25.12 -41.16 22.81
CA ASP A 24 -24.08 -40.74 23.76
C ASP A 24 -23.13 -39.69 23.17
N GLY A 25 -22.92 -39.68 21.86
CA GLY A 25 -22.14 -38.63 21.17
C GLY A 25 -22.84 -37.27 21.18
N GLN A 26 -24.15 -37.22 21.08
CA GLN A 26 -24.94 -35.97 21.10
C GLN A 26 -25.08 -35.40 22.52
N LYS A 27 -25.23 -36.30 23.55
CA LYS A 27 -25.16 -35.89 24.96
C LYS A 27 -23.81 -35.25 25.28
N SER A 28 -22.73 -35.88 24.78
CA SER A 28 -21.36 -35.37 24.92
C SER A 28 -21.17 -34.03 24.22
N ALA A 29 -21.76 -33.80 23.03
CA ALA A 29 -21.67 -32.54 22.31
C ALA A 29 -22.39 -31.41 23.07
N PHE A 30 -23.56 -31.68 23.66
CA PHE A 30 -24.30 -30.69 24.43
C PHE A 30 -23.69 -30.43 25.80
N SER A 31 -23.24 -31.47 26.52
CA SER A 31 -22.54 -31.29 27.83
C SER A 31 -21.21 -30.53 27.66
N ASN A 32 -20.62 -30.59 26.48
CA ASN A 32 -19.38 -29.87 26.14
C ASN A 32 -19.59 -28.58 25.35
N ILE A 33 -20.81 -28.01 25.30
CA ILE A 33 -21.12 -26.84 24.49
C ILE A 33 -20.28 -25.62 24.94
N GLY A 34 -20.01 -25.51 26.26
CA GLY A 34 -19.12 -24.50 26.79
C GLY A 34 -17.68 -24.67 26.33
N SER A 35 -17.17 -25.91 26.25
CA SER A 35 -15.83 -26.17 25.73
C SER A 35 -15.75 -25.99 24.21
N THR A 36 -16.80 -26.27 23.46
CA THR A 36 -16.84 -26.05 22.01
C THR A 36 -16.88 -24.57 21.66
N VAL A 37 -17.70 -23.78 22.37
CA VAL A 37 -17.80 -22.33 22.17
C VAL A 37 -16.52 -21.62 22.60
N THR A 38 -15.96 -21.98 23.77
CA THR A 38 -14.70 -21.40 24.23
C THR A 38 -13.51 -21.84 23.36
N GLY A 39 -13.51 -23.08 22.85
CA GLY A 39 -12.53 -23.56 21.86
C GLY A 39 -12.62 -22.83 20.52
N GLY A 40 -13.83 -22.53 20.03
CA GLY A 40 -14.05 -21.72 18.85
C GLY A 40 -13.58 -20.26 19.02
N ILE A 41 -13.86 -19.66 20.16
CA ILE A 41 -13.39 -18.31 20.52
C ILE A 41 -11.87 -18.28 20.67
N SER A 42 -11.27 -19.27 21.34
CA SER A 42 -9.81 -19.35 21.49
C SER A 42 -9.12 -19.64 20.16
N GLY A 43 -9.69 -20.48 19.30
CA GLY A 43 -9.18 -20.76 17.96
C GLY A 43 -9.26 -19.57 17.01
N GLY A 44 -10.38 -18.85 17.01
CA GLY A 44 -10.54 -17.61 16.27
C GLY A 44 -9.57 -16.52 16.73
N ALA A 45 -9.41 -16.38 18.04
CA ALA A 45 -8.45 -15.43 18.60
C ALA A 45 -7.00 -15.82 18.34
N SER A 46 -6.65 -17.12 18.38
CA SER A 46 -5.32 -17.60 18.02
C SER A 46 -4.98 -17.34 16.55
N ASN A 47 -5.95 -17.51 15.65
CA ASN A 47 -5.77 -17.15 14.23
C ASN A 47 -5.59 -15.64 14.02
N LEU A 48 -6.36 -14.83 14.73
CA LEU A 48 -6.23 -13.38 14.70
C LEU A 48 -4.89 -12.91 15.29
N MET A 49 -4.47 -13.53 16.40
CA MET A 49 -3.16 -13.30 17.01
C MET A 49 -2.01 -13.68 16.07
N SER A 50 -2.09 -14.84 15.41
CA SER A 50 -1.06 -15.24 14.46
C SER A 50 -0.99 -14.32 13.25
N GLN A 51 -2.11 -13.79 12.79
CA GLN A 51 -2.12 -12.73 11.76
C GLN A 51 -1.49 -11.43 12.27
N LEU A 52 -1.80 -10.98 13.48
CA LEU A 52 -1.22 -9.77 14.06
C LEU A 52 0.29 -9.91 14.31
N VAL A 53 0.74 -11.10 14.71
CA VAL A 53 2.17 -11.42 14.83
C VAL A 53 2.85 -11.43 13.47
N SER A 54 2.23 -12.04 12.45
CA SER A 54 2.80 -12.08 11.09
C SER A 54 2.87 -10.70 10.42
N GLN A 55 2.01 -9.78 10.83
CA GLN A 55 2.01 -8.39 10.39
C GLN A 55 2.93 -7.49 11.25
N GLY A 56 3.61 -8.04 12.23
CA GLY A 56 4.53 -7.29 13.09
C GLY A 56 3.84 -6.31 14.06
N MET A 57 2.54 -6.42 14.24
CA MET A 57 1.77 -5.52 15.13
C MET A 57 1.89 -5.89 16.61
N ILE A 58 2.15 -7.15 16.92
CA ILE A 58 2.40 -7.65 18.28
C ILE A 58 3.55 -8.65 18.28
N THR A 59 4.27 -8.75 19.43
CA THR A 59 5.31 -9.75 19.58
C THR A 59 4.72 -11.12 19.94
N PRO A 60 5.43 -12.24 19.65
CA PRO A 60 5.00 -13.59 20.02
C PRO A 60 4.74 -13.75 21.53
N GLU A 61 5.51 -13.04 22.37
CA GLU A 61 5.36 -13.08 23.83
C GLU A 61 4.06 -12.43 24.27
N ILE A 62 3.68 -11.30 23.65
CA ILE A 62 2.40 -10.63 23.90
C ILE A 62 1.23 -11.50 23.44
N ALA A 63 1.37 -12.17 22.30
CA ALA A 63 0.36 -13.09 21.79
C ALA A 63 0.15 -14.28 22.76
N GLN A 64 1.23 -14.84 23.34
CA GLN A 64 1.16 -15.88 24.34
C GLN A 64 0.54 -15.41 25.67
N GLN A 65 0.88 -14.20 26.15
CA GLN A 65 0.29 -13.63 27.35
C GLN A 65 -1.22 -13.40 27.20
N ILE A 66 -1.64 -12.87 26.06
CA ILE A 66 -3.07 -12.68 25.76
C ILE A 66 -3.78 -14.02 25.64
N GLY A 67 -3.17 -15.02 25.02
CA GLY A 67 -3.70 -16.38 24.96
C GLY A 67 -3.85 -17.01 26.35
N GLY A 68 -2.89 -16.80 27.24
CA GLY A 68 -2.93 -17.27 28.64
C GLY A 68 -4.06 -16.60 29.45
N LEU A 69 -4.16 -15.27 29.38
CA LEU A 69 -5.23 -14.49 30.03
C LEU A 69 -6.61 -14.86 29.48
N MET A 70 -6.72 -15.14 28.20
CA MET A 70 -7.95 -15.58 27.58
C MET A 70 -8.39 -16.95 28.08
N ASN A 71 -7.48 -17.91 28.19
CA ASN A 71 -7.77 -19.24 28.74
C ASN A 71 -8.20 -19.16 30.22
N GLU A 72 -7.55 -18.34 31.03
CA GLU A 72 -7.91 -18.11 32.43
C GLU A 72 -9.32 -17.49 32.60
N LYS A 73 -9.70 -16.57 31.73
CA LYS A 73 -11.03 -15.92 31.76
C LYS A 73 -12.12 -16.75 31.10
N LEU A 74 -11.76 -17.65 30.17
CA LEU A 74 -12.72 -18.55 29.52
C LEU A 74 -13.03 -19.78 30.35
N GLY A 75 -12.18 -20.16 31.32
CA GLY A 75 -12.42 -21.30 32.20
C GLY A 75 -13.75 -21.27 32.96
N PRO A 76 -14.11 -20.15 33.63
CA PRO A 76 -15.41 -20.02 34.29
C PRO A 76 -16.59 -20.02 33.31
N LEU A 77 -16.42 -19.43 32.12
CA LEU A 77 -17.43 -19.42 31.06
C LEU A 77 -17.63 -20.83 30.47
N GLN A 78 -16.56 -21.63 30.38
CA GLN A 78 -16.62 -23.02 29.98
C GLN A 78 -17.43 -23.86 30.98
N GLN A 79 -17.16 -23.69 32.28
CA GLN A 79 -17.91 -24.41 33.34
C GLN A 79 -19.39 -24.01 33.36
N GLN A 80 -19.70 -22.73 33.25
CA GLN A 80 -21.10 -22.26 33.17
C GLN A 80 -21.78 -22.75 31.89
N GLY A 81 -21.07 -22.72 30.75
CA GLY A 81 -21.58 -23.24 29.48
C GLY A 81 -21.87 -24.75 29.54
N ASN A 82 -20.96 -25.54 30.12
CA ASN A 82 -21.17 -26.98 30.29
C ASN A 82 -22.31 -27.26 31.28
N ALA A 83 -22.42 -26.53 32.40
CA ALA A 83 -23.55 -26.67 33.34
C ALA A 83 -24.91 -26.29 32.69
N LEU A 84 -24.91 -25.30 31.80
CA LEU A 84 -26.09 -24.99 30.97
C LEU A 84 -26.38 -26.10 29.96
N GLY A 85 -25.34 -26.69 29.35
CA GLY A 85 -25.43 -27.82 28.43
C GLY A 85 -26.00 -29.06 29.12
N GLU A 86 -25.57 -29.37 30.34
CA GLU A 86 -26.15 -30.47 31.15
C GLU A 86 -27.63 -30.22 31.49
N LYS A 87 -28.00 -28.99 31.89
CA LYS A 87 -29.39 -28.63 32.10
C LYS A 87 -30.23 -28.71 30.85
N LEU A 88 -29.63 -28.38 29.70
CA LEU A 88 -30.27 -28.55 28.39
C LEU A 88 -30.47 -30.03 28.05
N VAL A 89 -29.45 -30.88 28.26
CA VAL A 89 -29.55 -32.33 28.05
C VAL A 89 -30.67 -32.92 28.94
N ASP A 90 -30.79 -32.48 30.18
CA ASP A 90 -31.87 -32.93 31.06
C ASP A 90 -33.25 -32.41 30.64
N ALA A 91 -33.33 -31.19 30.12
CA ALA A 91 -34.56 -30.62 29.57
C ALA A 91 -34.98 -31.25 28.23
N PHE A 92 -34.01 -31.74 27.42
CA PHE A 92 -34.24 -32.49 26.18
C PHE A 92 -34.71 -33.92 26.38
N ARG A 93 -34.75 -34.43 27.60
CA ARG A 93 -35.46 -35.69 27.90
C ARG A 93 -36.96 -35.63 27.66
N THR A 94 -37.52 -34.44 27.42
CA THR A 94 -38.88 -34.21 26.99
C THR A 94 -38.89 -33.95 25.49
N ASP A 95 -39.19 -34.98 24.71
CA ASP A 95 -39.59 -35.07 23.29
C ASP A 95 -39.68 -33.78 22.45
N THR A 96 -38.55 -33.10 22.25
CA THR A 96 -38.40 -31.92 21.39
C THR A 96 -37.58 -32.27 20.17
N ARG A 97 -38.28 -32.73 19.10
CA ARG A 97 -37.64 -33.26 17.89
C ARG A 97 -37.07 -32.19 16.96
N ASN A 98 -37.47 -30.93 17.09
CA ASN A 98 -37.01 -29.84 16.22
C ASN A 98 -36.77 -28.56 17.03
N ILE A 99 -35.52 -28.05 17.04
CA ILE A 99 -35.19 -26.75 17.63
C ILE A 99 -34.86 -25.78 16.50
N TRP A 100 -35.57 -24.68 16.48
CA TRP A 100 -35.28 -23.55 15.59
C TRP A 100 -34.91 -22.35 16.43
N ALA A 101 -33.78 -21.74 16.14
CA ALA A 101 -33.35 -20.49 16.77
C ALA A 101 -32.78 -19.56 15.72
N GLY A 102 -33.20 -18.31 15.76
CA GLY A 102 -32.63 -17.22 14.94
C GLY A 102 -32.45 -16.00 15.79
N SER A 103 -31.36 -15.27 15.59
CA SER A 103 -31.14 -14.01 16.30
C SER A 103 -30.60 -12.95 15.37
N VAL A 104 -31.05 -11.71 15.60
CA VAL A 104 -30.50 -10.50 14.99
C VAL A 104 -29.97 -9.63 16.13
N MET A 105 -28.70 -9.25 16.07
CA MET A 105 -28.07 -8.40 17.08
C MET A 105 -27.52 -7.15 16.40
N VAL A 106 -27.84 -5.99 16.97
CA VAL A 106 -27.33 -4.68 16.57
C VAL A 106 -26.43 -4.15 17.67
N ARG A 107 -25.24 -3.74 17.31
CA ARG A 107 -24.29 -3.08 18.23
C ARG A 107 -23.85 -1.77 17.61
N GLN A 108 -24.17 -0.66 18.27
CA GLN A 108 -23.80 0.68 17.83
C GLN A 108 -22.87 1.31 18.86
N PRO A 109 -21.59 1.53 18.53
CA PRO A 109 -20.71 2.29 19.40
C PRO A 109 -21.14 3.76 19.40
N ILE A 110 -21.43 4.30 20.60
CA ILE A 110 -21.80 5.72 20.80
C ILE A 110 -20.53 6.52 21.12
N TYR A 111 -19.68 5.96 21.98
CA TYR A 111 -18.42 6.59 22.37
C TYR A 111 -17.33 5.54 22.58
N MET A 112 -16.21 5.72 21.90
CA MET A 112 -15.06 4.81 21.94
C MET A 112 -13.77 5.57 22.29
N GLY A 113 -13.85 6.46 23.29
CA GLY A 113 -12.68 7.24 23.70
C GLY A 113 -12.08 8.14 22.61
N GLY A 114 -12.84 8.46 21.57
CA GLY A 114 -12.36 9.21 20.40
C GLY A 114 -11.72 8.35 19.29
N ALA A 115 -11.66 7.01 19.46
CA ALA A 115 -11.06 6.12 18.47
C ALA A 115 -11.74 6.19 17.09
N ILE A 116 -13.09 6.28 17.05
CA ILE A 116 -13.85 6.39 15.79
C ILE A 116 -13.50 7.68 15.05
N ILE A 117 -13.40 8.80 15.79
CA ILE A 117 -13.03 10.10 15.18
C ILE A 117 -11.61 10.03 14.62
N ALA A 118 -10.67 9.43 15.35
CA ALA A 118 -9.30 9.26 14.89
C ALA A 118 -9.23 8.29 13.68
N ALA A 119 -10.02 7.21 13.67
CA ALA A 119 -10.10 6.29 12.55
C ALA A 119 -10.64 6.95 11.27
N ASN A 120 -11.70 7.76 11.39
CA ASN A 120 -12.23 8.52 10.25
C ASN A 120 -11.19 9.49 9.70
N LYS A 121 -10.49 10.22 10.59
CA LYS A 121 -9.39 11.11 10.14
C LYS A 121 -8.25 10.36 9.46
N ILE A 122 -7.90 9.17 9.93
CA ILE A 122 -6.91 8.31 9.26
C ILE A 122 -7.39 7.93 7.85
N ALA A 123 -8.68 7.63 7.69
CA ALA A 123 -9.26 7.33 6.39
C ALA A 123 -9.23 8.54 5.45
N ASP A 124 -9.63 9.72 5.94
CA ASP A 124 -9.58 10.98 5.19
C ASP A 124 -8.14 11.33 4.75
N ILE A 125 -7.16 11.14 5.65
CA ILE A 125 -5.75 11.34 5.31
C ILE A 125 -5.27 10.26 4.33
N GLY A 126 -5.78 9.04 4.44
CA GLY A 126 -5.51 7.95 3.49
C GLY A 126 -5.96 8.30 2.07
N GLU A 127 -7.12 8.93 1.92
CA GLU A 127 -7.58 9.47 0.63
C GLU A 127 -6.62 10.52 0.08
N GLN A 128 -6.20 11.48 0.90
CA GLN A 128 -5.21 12.48 0.51
C GLN A 128 -3.86 11.88 0.09
N ILE A 129 -3.42 10.81 0.74
CA ILE A 129 -2.20 10.07 0.34
C ILE A 129 -2.40 9.49 -1.05
N ALA A 130 -3.54 8.86 -1.34
CA ALA A 130 -3.83 8.28 -2.64
C ALA A 130 -3.89 9.35 -3.75
N GLU A 131 -4.45 10.53 -3.47
CA GLU A 131 -4.43 11.66 -4.40
C GLU A 131 -3.00 12.18 -4.66
N ASN A 132 -2.21 12.36 -3.61
CA ASN A 132 -0.81 12.78 -3.76
C ASN A 132 0.06 11.72 -4.46
N ASP A 133 -0.23 10.42 -4.27
CA ASP A 133 0.44 9.34 -5.00
C ASP A 133 0.10 9.35 -6.49
N LEU A 134 -1.17 9.63 -6.84
CA LEU A 134 -1.58 9.85 -8.23
C LEU A 134 -0.83 11.03 -8.85
N ASP A 135 -0.71 12.15 -8.14
CA ASP A 135 0.04 13.32 -8.59
C ASP A 135 1.52 12.97 -8.80
N GLN A 136 2.12 12.25 -7.87
CA GLN A 136 3.51 11.80 -7.97
C GLN A 136 3.71 10.88 -9.17
N GLN A 137 2.83 9.90 -9.35
CA GLN A 137 2.92 8.97 -10.47
C GLN A 137 2.75 9.68 -11.81
N THR A 138 1.83 10.66 -11.87
CA THR A 138 1.62 11.49 -13.07
C THR A 138 2.89 12.29 -13.41
N GLN A 139 3.48 12.96 -12.42
CA GLN A 139 4.72 13.74 -12.63
C GLN A 139 5.90 12.82 -13.03
N SER A 140 6.02 11.65 -12.41
CA SER A 140 7.04 10.65 -12.75
C SER A 140 6.88 10.13 -14.18
N THR A 141 5.64 9.89 -14.59
CA THR A 141 5.34 9.44 -15.96
C THR A 141 5.67 10.54 -16.98
N LEU A 142 5.27 11.78 -16.73
CA LEU A 142 5.61 12.92 -17.58
C LEU A 142 7.11 13.10 -17.72
N TYR A 143 7.85 13.02 -16.61
CA TYR A 143 9.30 13.11 -16.63
C TYR A 143 9.95 11.97 -17.45
N SER A 144 9.42 10.76 -17.33
CA SER A 144 9.88 9.60 -18.09
C SER A 144 9.61 9.75 -19.60
N ILE A 145 8.46 10.32 -19.97
CA ILE A 145 8.10 10.67 -21.35
C ILE A 145 9.08 11.70 -21.90
N ASP A 146 9.35 12.78 -21.15
CA ASP A 146 10.30 13.81 -21.55
C ASP A 146 11.70 13.25 -21.74
N GLN A 147 12.16 12.40 -20.84
CA GLN A 147 13.45 11.71 -20.99
C GLN A 147 13.50 10.84 -22.25
N ALA A 148 12.47 10.04 -22.49
CA ALA A 148 12.40 9.17 -23.66
C ALA A 148 12.35 9.99 -24.97
N TYR A 149 11.62 11.12 -24.97
CA TYR A 149 11.54 12.04 -26.10
C TYR A 149 12.91 12.62 -26.46
N TRP A 150 13.59 13.23 -25.49
CA TRP A 150 14.91 13.82 -25.72
C TRP A 150 16.00 12.79 -26.01
N LEU A 151 15.86 11.58 -25.48
CA LEU A 151 16.73 10.47 -25.83
C LEU A 151 16.58 10.11 -27.32
N ALA A 152 15.35 10.00 -27.81
CA ALA A 152 15.09 9.71 -29.22
C ALA A 152 15.61 10.84 -30.16
N VAL A 153 15.37 12.11 -29.80
CA VAL A 153 15.93 13.27 -30.53
C VAL A 153 17.46 13.21 -30.55
N SER A 154 18.10 12.94 -29.42
CA SER A 154 19.56 12.82 -29.32
C SER A 154 20.12 11.68 -30.19
N LEU A 155 19.42 10.52 -30.17
CA LEU A 155 19.85 9.38 -31.02
C LEU A 155 19.69 9.65 -32.51
N LYS A 156 18.66 10.42 -32.90
CA LYS A 156 18.49 10.87 -34.27
C LYS A 156 19.66 11.76 -34.74
N GLN A 157 20.08 12.70 -33.90
CA GLN A 157 21.23 13.54 -34.17
C GLN A 157 22.54 12.74 -34.21
N LYS A 158 22.70 11.74 -33.34
CA LYS A 158 23.84 10.80 -33.37
C LYS A 158 23.85 9.98 -34.67
N GLN A 159 22.68 9.53 -35.16
CA GLN A 159 22.57 8.84 -36.44
C GLN A 159 23.06 9.72 -37.59
N LYS A 160 22.60 10.99 -37.67
CA LYS A 160 23.05 11.96 -38.67
C LYS A 160 24.57 12.17 -38.62
N LEU A 161 25.13 12.33 -37.42
CA LEU A 161 26.57 12.47 -37.22
C LEU A 161 27.35 11.23 -37.67
N ALA A 162 26.84 10.03 -37.31
CA ALA A 162 27.49 8.76 -37.72
C ALA A 162 27.48 8.59 -39.24
N ILE A 163 26.42 8.99 -39.94
CA ILE A 163 26.33 9.01 -41.41
C ILE A 163 27.39 9.96 -41.98
N SER A 164 27.46 11.19 -41.49
CA SER A 164 28.45 12.18 -41.93
C SER A 164 29.89 11.71 -41.69
N TYR A 165 30.14 11.06 -40.55
CA TYR A 165 31.44 10.48 -40.22
C TYR A 165 31.80 9.34 -41.17
N ARG A 166 30.86 8.42 -41.45
CA ARG A 166 31.07 7.34 -42.43
C ARG A 166 31.45 7.91 -43.80
N ASP A 167 30.74 8.95 -44.27
CA ASP A 167 31.01 9.54 -45.60
C ASP A 167 32.40 10.18 -45.66
N LEU A 168 32.84 10.82 -44.58
CA LEU A 168 34.19 11.33 -44.42
C LEU A 168 35.23 10.21 -44.47
N VAL A 169 35.03 9.11 -43.73
CA VAL A 169 35.96 7.97 -43.70
C VAL A 169 35.96 7.23 -45.02
N LYS A 170 34.82 7.12 -45.73
CA LYS A 170 34.77 6.54 -47.09
C LYS A 170 35.60 7.37 -48.08
N LYS A 171 35.50 8.69 -48.02
CA LYS A 171 36.32 9.57 -48.84
C LYS A 171 37.81 9.40 -48.55
N LEU A 172 38.19 9.32 -47.29
CA LEU A 172 39.55 9.04 -46.86
C LEU A 172 40.03 7.69 -47.40
N ASN A 173 39.18 6.67 -47.35
CA ASN A 173 39.48 5.34 -47.89
C ASN A 173 39.79 5.38 -49.41
N GLU A 174 38.94 6.06 -50.18
CA GLU A 174 39.17 6.25 -51.60
C GLU A 174 40.51 6.94 -51.88
N ASP A 175 40.85 7.98 -51.15
CA ASP A 175 42.09 8.73 -51.31
C ASP A 175 43.31 7.89 -50.92
N VAL A 176 43.29 7.10 -49.85
CA VAL A 176 44.34 6.17 -49.44
C VAL A 176 44.53 5.07 -50.49
N HIS A 177 43.46 4.53 -51.09
CA HIS A 177 43.58 3.54 -52.18
C HIS A 177 44.23 4.11 -53.45
N LYS A 178 43.93 5.39 -53.80
CA LYS A 178 44.63 6.10 -54.87
C LYS A 178 46.14 6.27 -54.55
N MET A 179 46.46 6.61 -53.31
CA MET A 179 47.85 6.72 -52.84
C MET A 179 48.61 5.38 -52.94
N ILE A 180 47.93 4.26 -52.63
CA ILE A 180 48.51 2.92 -52.76
C ILE A 180 48.81 2.61 -54.25
N GLN A 181 47.87 2.95 -55.13
CA GLN A 181 48.06 2.76 -56.58
C GLN A 181 49.25 3.54 -57.11
N GLN A 182 49.56 4.69 -56.55
CA GLN A 182 50.70 5.56 -56.90
C GLN A 182 51.98 5.22 -56.13
N GLY A 183 51.96 4.18 -55.29
CA GLY A 183 53.10 3.75 -54.50
C GLY A 183 53.48 4.64 -53.31
N VAL A 184 52.63 5.58 -52.92
CA VAL A 184 52.87 6.54 -51.82
C VAL A 184 52.38 5.99 -50.46
N ALA A 185 51.43 5.05 -50.43
CA ALA A 185 50.94 4.39 -49.27
C ALA A 185 51.06 2.88 -49.30
N THR A 186 51.03 2.18 -48.19
CA THR A 186 51.16 0.74 -48.08
C THR A 186 49.79 0.03 -48.10
N LYS A 187 49.75 -1.25 -48.50
CA LYS A 187 48.54 -2.08 -48.41
C LYS A 187 48.04 -2.18 -46.97
N ALA A 188 48.93 -2.14 -45.97
CA ALA A 188 48.56 -2.14 -44.57
C ALA A 188 47.80 -0.87 -44.15
N ASP A 189 48.12 0.27 -44.72
CA ASP A 189 47.39 1.52 -44.47
C ASP A 189 45.98 1.48 -45.05
N GLY A 190 45.81 0.89 -46.26
CA GLY A 190 44.51 0.64 -46.87
C GLY A 190 43.61 -0.23 -45.98
N LEU A 191 44.12 -1.36 -45.51
CA LEU A 191 43.39 -2.24 -44.61
C LEU A 191 42.96 -1.57 -43.31
N LYS A 192 43.82 -0.68 -42.74
CA LYS A 192 43.45 0.10 -41.54
C LYS A 192 42.24 1.01 -41.81
N VAL A 193 42.17 1.65 -42.93
CA VAL A 193 41.06 2.53 -43.27
C VAL A 193 39.81 1.73 -43.61
N ASP A 194 39.94 0.56 -44.31
CA ASP A 194 38.82 -0.36 -44.54
C ASP A 194 38.15 -0.78 -43.21
N VAL A 195 38.97 -1.11 -42.18
CA VAL A 195 38.44 -1.41 -40.85
C VAL A 195 37.70 -0.20 -40.27
N LYS A 196 38.18 1.02 -40.46
CA LYS A 196 37.50 2.23 -39.98
C LYS A 196 36.17 2.50 -40.69
N VAL A 197 36.07 2.18 -41.99
CA VAL A 197 34.79 2.21 -42.71
C VAL A 197 33.78 1.25 -42.07
N ASN A 198 34.21 -0.01 -41.83
CA ASN A 198 33.35 -1.00 -41.21
C ASN A 198 32.92 -0.59 -39.77
N GLU A 199 33.83 -0.04 -38.97
CA GLU A 199 33.51 0.52 -37.65
C GLU A 199 32.46 1.64 -37.75
N ALA A 200 32.59 2.54 -38.73
CA ALA A 200 31.63 3.63 -38.95
C ALA A 200 30.23 3.10 -39.35
N GLU A 201 30.19 2.06 -40.22
CA GLU A 201 28.92 1.42 -40.59
C GLU A 201 28.26 0.70 -39.41
N MET A 202 29.05 0.03 -38.56
CA MET A 202 28.51 -0.53 -37.31
C MET A 202 27.92 0.56 -36.35
N GLN A 203 28.57 1.73 -36.25
CA GLN A 203 28.05 2.82 -35.45
C GLN A 203 26.71 3.36 -35.97
N ILE A 204 26.52 3.38 -37.31
CA ILE A 204 25.22 3.74 -37.91
C ILE A 204 24.14 2.73 -37.48
N THR A 205 24.42 1.43 -37.66
CA THR A 205 23.47 0.37 -37.26
C THR A 205 23.11 0.47 -35.77
N GLN A 206 24.10 0.67 -34.91
CA GLN A 206 23.84 0.85 -33.46
C GLN A 206 22.97 2.10 -33.16
N ALA A 207 23.20 3.18 -33.91
CA ALA A 207 22.39 4.41 -33.73
C ALA A 207 20.96 4.21 -34.25
N GLU A 208 20.77 3.46 -35.35
CA GLU A 208 19.46 3.11 -35.91
C GLU A 208 18.67 2.20 -34.98
N ASP A 209 19.29 1.14 -34.47
CA ASP A 209 18.65 0.25 -33.51
C ASP A 209 18.28 0.99 -32.20
N GLY A 210 19.20 1.81 -31.69
CA GLY A 210 18.95 2.64 -30.52
C GLY A 210 17.80 3.62 -30.74
N LEU A 211 17.70 4.26 -31.91
CA LEU A 211 16.60 5.15 -32.26
C LEU A 211 15.28 4.40 -32.34
N ALA A 212 15.26 3.23 -32.99
CA ALA A 212 14.06 2.41 -33.07
C ALA A 212 13.56 1.99 -31.68
N LEU A 213 14.44 1.51 -30.80
CA LEU A 213 14.12 1.11 -29.45
C LEU A 213 13.64 2.31 -28.59
N SER A 214 14.25 3.48 -28.74
CA SER A 214 13.83 4.68 -28.00
C SER A 214 12.45 5.18 -28.44
N LYS A 215 12.12 5.10 -29.73
CA LYS A 215 10.78 5.40 -30.25
C LYS A 215 9.74 4.39 -29.74
N MET A 216 10.08 3.09 -29.70
CA MET A 216 9.20 2.07 -29.09
C MET A 216 8.95 2.33 -27.61
N LEU A 217 9.98 2.70 -26.84
CA LEU A 217 9.84 3.06 -25.44
C LEU A 217 8.90 4.27 -25.26
N LEU A 218 9.06 5.30 -26.11
CA LEU A 218 8.20 6.47 -26.08
C LEU A 218 6.73 6.10 -26.39
N CYS A 219 6.50 5.25 -27.40
CA CYS A 219 5.17 4.73 -27.70
C CYS A 219 4.57 4.00 -26.52
N GLN A 220 5.34 3.13 -25.84
CA GLN A 220 4.89 2.41 -24.65
C GLN A 220 4.46 3.35 -23.53
N LEU A 221 5.29 4.37 -23.23
CA LEU A 221 5.00 5.34 -22.17
C LEU A 221 3.76 6.20 -22.50
N CYS A 222 3.53 6.49 -23.78
CA CYS A 222 2.36 7.24 -24.24
C CYS A 222 1.11 6.38 -24.44
N GLY A 223 1.18 5.05 -24.24
CA GLY A 223 0.06 4.15 -24.50
C GLY A 223 -0.26 3.95 -25.98
N ILE A 224 0.71 4.26 -26.87
CA ILE A 224 0.61 4.08 -28.33
C ILE A 224 1.14 2.68 -28.68
N PRO A 225 0.59 1.98 -29.71
CA PRO A 225 1.14 0.72 -30.17
C PRO A 225 2.63 0.83 -30.52
N MET A 226 3.48 -0.06 -29.99
CA MET A 226 4.93 -0.02 -30.17
C MET A 226 5.43 -0.14 -31.62
N ASN A 227 4.59 -0.68 -32.51
CA ASN A 227 4.88 -0.83 -33.95
C ASN A 227 4.42 0.38 -34.78
N GLN A 228 3.90 1.41 -34.17
CA GLN A 228 3.50 2.63 -34.86
C GLN A 228 4.72 3.50 -35.15
N GLU A 229 4.89 3.88 -36.39
CA GLU A 229 5.92 4.86 -36.76
C GLU A 229 5.53 6.25 -36.27
N ILE A 230 6.42 6.86 -35.49
CA ILE A 230 6.28 8.22 -34.99
C ILE A 230 7.42 9.09 -35.47
N THR A 231 7.11 10.33 -35.78
CA THR A 231 8.08 11.40 -36.07
C THR A 231 8.02 12.44 -34.95
N LEU A 232 9.17 12.83 -34.44
CA LEU A 232 9.27 13.80 -33.36
C LEU A 232 9.42 15.22 -33.92
N ALA A 233 8.77 16.19 -33.31
CA ALA A 233 8.77 17.58 -33.79
C ALA A 233 10.17 18.23 -33.86
N ASP A 234 11.11 17.70 -33.04
CA ASP A 234 12.45 18.27 -32.90
C ASP A 234 13.55 17.37 -33.50
N GLU A 235 13.22 16.20 -34.10
CA GLU A 235 14.24 15.24 -34.57
C GLU A 235 15.04 15.76 -35.78
N ASP A 236 14.50 16.71 -36.54
CA ASP A 236 15.16 17.26 -37.76
C ASP A 236 15.60 18.72 -37.60
N LYS A 237 15.38 19.32 -36.43
CA LYS A 237 15.82 20.70 -36.16
C LYS A 237 17.34 20.76 -36.05
N GLU A 238 17.98 21.62 -36.85
CA GLU A 238 19.43 21.85 -36.80
C GLU A 238 19.86 22.63 -35.56
N THR A 239 18.99 23.54 -35.06
CA THR A 239 19.22 24.32 -33.84
C THR A 239 18.05 24.17 -32.91
N LEU A 240 18.28 23.59 -31.74
CA LEU A 240 17.30 23.54 -30.66
C LEU A 240 17.35 24.87 -29.91
N ALA A 241 16.33 25.73 -30.10
CA ALA A 241 16.18 26.91 -29.27
C ALA A 241 15.83 26.46 -27.85
N LEU A 242 16.80 26.44 -26.96
CA LEU A 242 16.58 26.20 -25.54
C LEU A 242 15.90 27.43 -24.94
N SER A 243 14.57 27.43 -24.93
CA SER A 243 13.75 28.45 -24.26
C SER A 243 13.79 28.24 -22.75
N GLY A 244 14.90 28.54 -22.12
CA GLY A 244 15.01 28.55 -20.67
C GLY A 244 15.78 29.80 -20.24
N THR A 245 15.10 30.74 -19.60
CA THR A 245 15.80 31.81 -18.89
C THR A 245 16.68 31.17 -17.81
N PRO A 246 18.01 31.42 -17.82
CA PRO A 246 18.85 30.97 -16.73
C PRO A 246 18.34 31.56 -15.42
N VAL A 247 18.13 30.73 -14.42
CA VAL A 247 17.83 31.19 -13.06
C VAL A 247 19.12 31.69 -12.45
N ASP A 248 19.48 32.93 -12.76
CA ASP A 248 20.81 33.49 -12.43
C ASP A 248 20.84 34.26 -11.10
N THR A 249 19.69 34.59 -10.51
CA THR A 249 19.64 35.34 -9.27
C THR A 249 19.50 34.43 -8.07
N GLU A 250 20.33 34.59 -7.02
CA GLU A 250 20.23 33.79 -5.77
C GLU A 250 18.83 33.84 -5.14
N GLN A 251 18.13 34.98 -5.25
CA GLN A 251 16.76 35.13 -4.78
C GLN A 251 15.77 34.23 -5.55
N GLN A 252 15.94 34.09 -6.88
CA GLN A 252 15.12 33.18 -7.69
C GLN A 252 15.41 31.71 -7.37
N LYS A 253 16.65 31.37 -7.03
CA LYS A 253 17.02 30.01 -6.61
C LYS A 253 16.37 29.64 -5.28
N VAL A 254 16.42 30.55 -4.30
CA VAL A 254 15.78 30.35 -2.98
C VAL A 254 14.25 30.22 -3.14
N ALA A 255 13.62 31.12 -3.89
CA ALA A 255 12.20 31.06 -4.15
C ALA A 255 11.77 29.77 -4.90
N ALA A 256 12.58 29.30 -5.85
CA ALA A 256 12.34 28.05 -6.56
C ALA A 256 12.50 26.83 -5.63
N GLN A 257 13.46 26.87 -4.70
CA GLN A 257 13.67 25.81 -3.69
C GLN A 257 12.48 25.74 -2.73
N ASP A 258 12.04 26.88 -2.19
CA ASP A 258 10.90 26.93 -1.26
C ASP A 258 9.60 26.50 -1.95
N SER A 259 9.39 26.95 -3.18
CA SER A 259 8.24 26.50 -3.99
C SER A 259 8.27 25.01 -4.24
N ALA A 260 9.42 24.46 -4.63
CA ALA A 260 9.58 23.02 -4.87
C ALA A 260 9.35 22.18 -3.61
N LEU A 261 9.83 22.64 -2.44
CA LEU A 261 9.61 21.95 -1.17
C LEU A 261 8.12 21.92 -0.77
N ASN A 262 7.38 22.98 -1.08
CA ASN A 262 5.96 23.09 -0.72
C ASN A 262 5.03 22.36 -1.70
N THR A 263 5.45 22.16 -2.96
CA THR A 263 4.60 21.56 -4.01
C THR A 263 4.83 20.08 -4.21
N ARG A 264 5.94 19.51 -3.72
CA ARG A 264 6.27 18.10 -3.96
C ARG A 264 5.30 17.14 -3.29
N PRO A 265 4.69 16.21 -4.07
CA PRO A 265 3.74 15.23 -3.53
C PRO A 265 4.37 14.31 -2.47
N GLU A 266 5.65 13.95 -2.63
CA GLU A 266 6.37 13.08 -1.70
C GLU A 266 6.41 13.65 -0.28
N LEU A 267 6.62 14.98 -0.15
CA LEU A 267 6.63 15.64 1.15
C LEU A 267 5.24 15.73 1.77
N ARG A 268 4.20 15.93 0.93
CA ARG A 268 2.80 15.91 1.39
C ARG A 268 2.42 14.51 1.90
N MET A 269 2.82 13.45 1.19
CA MET A 269 2.58 12.08 1.61
C MET A 269 3.27 11.76 2.94
N LEU A 270 4.51 12.20 3.15
CA LEU A 270 5.22 12.02 4.42
C LEU A 270 4.61 12.86 5.55
N GLN A 271 4.12 14.06 5.26
CA GLN A 271 3.36 14.86 6.22
C GLN A 271 2.05 14.15 6.61
N ASN A 272 1.33 13.61 5.65
CA ASN A 272 0.13 12.81 5.87
C ASN A 272 0.43 11.54 6.69
N ALA A 273 1.55 10.86 6.42
CA ALA A 273 1.99 9.70 7.20
C ALA A 273 2.31 10.08 8.66
N LEU A 274 2.92 11.24 8.88
CA LEU A 274 3.11 11.79 10.23
C LEU A 274 1.77 12.05 10.93
N ASP A 275 0.81 12.64 10.22
CA ASP A 275 -0.50 12.96 10.77
C ASP A 275 -1.32 11.70 11.06
N ILE A 276 -1.25 10.66 10.22
CA ILE A 276 -1.76 9.31 10.52
C ILE A 276 -1.14 8.77 11.82
N SER A 277 0.17 8.88 11.97
CA SER A 277 0.88 8.42 13.18
C SER A 277 0.41 9.15 14.44
N LYS A 278 0.11 10.46 14.34
CA LYS A 278 -0.47 11.24 15.44
C LYS A 278 -1.90 10.79 15.78
N GLU A 279 -2.75 10.56 14.77
CA GLU A 279 -4.11 10.04 14.97
C GLU A 279 -4.08 8.59 15.49
N ALA A 280 -3.18 7.74 15.02
CA ALA A 280 -2.94 6.41 15.57
C ALA A 280 -2.55 6.46 17.05
N THR A 281 -1.75 7.45 17.47
CA THR A 281 -1.43 7.68 18.87
C THR A 281 -2.68 8.02 19.67
N LYS A 282 -3.65 8.79 19.11
CA LYS A 282 -4.95 9.06 19.75
C LYS A 282 -5.80 7.80 19.87
N MET A 283 -5.80 6.93 18.83
CA MET A 283 -6.49 5.63 18.90
C MET A 283 -5.94 4.74 20.01
N VAL A 284 -4.60 4.65 20.13
CA VAL A 284 -3.97 3.90 21.24
C VAL A 284 -4.33 4.50 22.59
N ARG A 285 -4.40 5.82 22.69
CA ARG A 285 -4.86 6.51 23.93
C ARG A 285 -6.31 6.21 24.26
N ALA A 286 -7.16 6.07 23.26
CA ALA A 286 -8.57 5.79 23.41
C ALA A 286 -8.84 4.46 24.14
N ILE A 287 -7.95 3.47 24.00
CA ILE A 287 -8.06 2.16 24.66
C ILE A 287 -8.17 2.29 26.19
N ASN A 288 -7.58 3.36 26.76
CA ASN A 288 -7.62 3.62 28.21
C ASN A 288 -8.80 4.51 28.64
N LEU A 289 -9.68 4.89 27.71
CA LEU A 289 -10.85 5.73 28.00
C LEU A 289 -12.12 4.88 28.08
N PRO A 290 -13.19 5.37 28.71
CA PRO A 290 -14.47 4.65 28.72
C PRO A 290 -15.00 4.42 27.30
N HIS A 291 -15.62 3.25 27.11
CA HIS A 291 -16.33 2.91 25.88
C HIS A 291 -17.81 2.74 26.19
N VAL A 292 -18.66 3.32 25.36
CA VAL A 292 -20.12 3.25 25.49
C VAL A 292 -20.69 2.70 24.20
N MET A 293 -21.42 1.60 24.29
CA MET A 293 -22.09 0.95 23.15
C MET A 293 -23.57 0.77 23.45
N LEU A 294 -24.40 1.06 22.46
CA LEU A 294 -25.80 0.65 22.43
C LEU A 294 -25.87 -0.75 21.84
N THR A 295 -26.53 -1.66 22.53
CA THR A 295 -26.76 -3.03 22.06
C THR A 295 -28.24 -3.29 21.97
N GLY A 296 -28.68 -3.94 20.89
CA GLY A 296 -30.05 -4.37 20.73
C GLY A 296 -30.07 -5.72 20.06
N GLY A 297 -30.98 -6.59 20.46
CA GLY A 297 -31.12 -7.90 19.84
C GLY A 297 -32.54 -8.39 19.87
N TYR A 298 -32.85 -9.20 18.87
CA TYR A 298 -34.08 -9.96 18.79
C TYR A 298 -33.73 -11.42 18.52
N MET A 299 -34.21 -12.30 19.38
CA MET A 299 -34.02 -13.73 19.23
C MET A 299 -35.38 -14.42 19.18
N ILE A 300 -35.57 -15.28 18.19
CA ILE A 300 -36.73 -16.13 18.06
C ILE A 300 -36.31 -17.59 18.21
N SER A 301 -37.05 -18.35 18.99
CA SER A 301 -36.78 -19.78 19.14
C SER A 301 -38.08 -20.62 19.22
N ASN A 302 -37.95 -21.86 18.76
CA ASN A 302 -38.98 -22.88 18.89
C ASN A 302 -38.27 -24.23 19.18
N PRO A 303 -38.50 -24.89 20.33
CA PRO A 303 -39.33 -24.46 21.49
C PRO A 303 -38.77 -23.23 22.19
N ASN A 304 -39.62 -22.55 22.94
CA ASN A 304 -39.18 -21.36 23.72
C ASN A 304 -38.30 -21.79 24.88
N VAL A 305 -37.00 -21.52 24.75
CA VAL A 305 -35.99 -21.86 25.78
C VAL A 305 -36.14 -21.04 27.08
N PHE A 306 -36.83 -19.90 27.02
CA PHE A 306 -37.02 -19.01 28.16
C PHE A 306 -38.32 -19.28 28.97
N ASN A 307 -39.22 -20.12 28.44
CA ASN A 307 -40.53 -20.33 29.05
C ASN A 307 -40.93 -21.83 29.06
N GLY A 308 -40.03 -22.69 29.58
CA GLY A 308 -40.29 -24.09 29.83
C GLY A 308 -40.41 -24.98 28.55
N PHE A 309 -39.67 -24.65 27.51
CA PHE A 309 -39.62 -25.43 26.27
C PHE A 309 -40.95 -25.65 25.55
N GLN A 310 -41.87 -24.70 25.68
CA GLN A 310 -43.14 -24.75 24.95
C GLN A 310 -42.90 -24.80 23.42
N LYS A 311 -43.52 -25.75 22.74
CA LYS A 311 -43.48 -25.91 21.26
C LYS A 311 -44.22 -24.76 20.55
N LYS A 312 -43.70 -23.54 20.71
CA LYS A 312 -44.26 -22.33 20.09
C LYS A 312 -43.10 -21.40 19.73
N PHE A 313 -43.17 -20.77 18.56
CA PHE A 313 -42.26 -19.68 18.22
C PHE A 313 -42.50 -18.51 19.15
N THR A 314 -41.47 -18.12 19.85
CA THR A 314 -41.51 -16.95 20.75
C THR A 314 -40.28 -16.13 20.52
N GLY A 315 -40.47 -14.83 20.33
CA GLY A 315 -39.40 -13.84 20.21
C GLY A 315 -39.14 -13.16 21.55
N VAL A 316 -37.87 -12.94 21.82
CA VAL A 316 -37.40 -12.10 22.94
C VAL A 316 -36.53 -10.99 22.36
N TRP A 317 -36.78 -9.78 22.81
CA TRP A 317 -35.94 -8.64 22.43
C TRP A 317 -35.23 -8.10 23.67
N ASN A 318 -34.06 -7.53 23.44
CA ASN A 318 -33.30 -6.80 24.44
C ASN A 318 -32.77 -5.50 23.87
N VAL A 319 -32.73 -4.46 24.64
CA VAL A 319 -32.04 -3.22 24.34
C VAL A 319 -31.28 -2.83 25.62
N GLY A 320 -30.03 -2.46 25.45
CA GLY A 320 -29.18 -2.11 26.57
C GLY A 320 -28.05 -1.18 26.18
N VAL A 321 -27.49 -0.53 27.17
CA VAL A 321 -26.26 0.26 27.05
C VAL A 321 -25.15 -0.48 27.76
N MET A 322 -24.08 -0.77 27.03
CA MET A 322 -22.88 -1.35 27.60
C MET A 322 -21.84 -0.25 27.80
N VAL A 323 -21.40 -0.10 29.05
CA VAL A 323 -20.32 0.83 29.40
C VAL A 323 -19.13 0.02 29.89
N HIS A 324 -18.01 0.14 29.21
CA HIS A 324 -16.75 -0.47 29.59
C HIS A 324 -15.77 0.61 30.04
N VAL A 325 -15.31 0.54 31.27
CA VAL A 325 -14.34 1.47 31.85
C VAL A 325 -13.11 0.69 32.28
N PRO A 326 -11.97 0.84 31.61
CA PRO A 326 -10.73 0.23 32.06
C PRO A 326 -10.21 0.97 33.29
N VAL A 327 -10.28 0.33 34.45
CA VAL A 327 -9.89 0.96 35.75
C VAL A 327 -8.40 0.80 36.00
N TRP A 328 -7.83 -0.38 35.67
CA TRP A 328 -6.44 -0.69 35.94
C TRP A 328 -5.87 -1.65 34.91
N ASN A 329 -4.71 -1.36 34.35
CA ASN A 329 -4.03 -2.18 33.35
C ASN A 329 -2.50 -2.26 33.53
N TRP A 330 -2.02 -2.11 34.77
CA TRP A 330 -0.59 -2.20 35.10
C TRP A 330 0.31 -1.30 34.24
N PHE A 331 -0.15 -0.09 33.92
CA PHE A 331 0.53 0.89 33.06
C PHE A 331 0.71 0.46 31.58
N ASP A 332 0.16 -0.69 31.15
CA ASP A 332 0.25 -1.16 29.77
C ASP A 332 -0.17 -0.08 28.76
N GLY A 333 -1.31 0.58 29.02
CA GLY A 333 -1.78 1.68 28.18
C GLY A 333 -0.83 2.86 28.11
N ALA A 334 -0.14 3.20 29.21
CA ALA A 334 0.83 4.29 29.23
C ALA A 334 2.08 3.95 28.37
N TYR A 335 2.57 2.71 28.46
CA TYR A 335 3.68 2.26 27.64
C TYR A 335 3.31 2.18 26.15
N LYS A 336 2.10 1.69 25.81
CA LYS A 336 1.60 1.69 24.43
C LYS A 336 1.52 3.11 23.85
N VAL A 337 1.04 4.08 24.62
CA VAL A 337 1.02 5.48 24.18
C VAL A 337 2.44 6.03 24.00
N ARG A 338 3.39 5.67 24.85
CA ARG A 338 4.80 6.07 24.68
C ARG A 338 5.40 5.47 23.42
N ALA A 339 5.13 4.19 23.14
CA ALA A 339 5.56 3.53 21.93
C ALA A 339 4.96 4.18 20.67
N ALA A 340 3.66 4.48 20.67
CA ALA A 340 3.00 5.18 19.58
C ALA A 340 3.58 6.59 19.34
N LYS A 341 3.90 7.33 20.42
CA LYS A 341 4.58 8.63 20.31
C LYS A 341 5.99 8.49 19.71
N ALA A 342 6.74 7.46 20.12
CA ALA A 342 8.06 7.19 19.54
C ALA A 342 7.96 6.90 18.03
N ALA A 343 6.95 6.14 17.59
CA ALA A 343 6.66 5.92 16.18
C ALA A 343 6.35 7.24 15.43
N SER A 344 5.60 8.15 16.07
CA SER A 344 5.33 9.48 15.51
C SER A 344 6.61 10.33 15.39
N ASN A 345 7.54 10.23 16.34
CA ASN A 345 8.84 10.91 16.24
C ASN A 345 9.70 10.35 15.09
N ILE A 346 9.65 9.03 14.85
CA ILE A 346 10.33 8.40 13.71
C ILE A 346 9.75 8.95 12.40
N ALA A 347 8.42 9.07 12.28
CA ALA A 347 7.78 9.64 11.10
C ALA A 347 8.21 11.10 10.87
N GLN A 348 8.34 11.90 11.96
CA GLN A 348 8.85 13.27 11.87
C GLN A 348 10.30 13.31 11.37
N MET A 349 11.18 12.47 11.92
CA MET A 349 12.58 12.40 11.49
C MET A 349 12.70 11.99 10.02
N ASN A 350 11.87 11.06 9.55
CA ASN A 350 11.85 10.66 8.14
C ASN A 350 11.40 11.82 7.22
N LEU A 351 10.44 12.64 7.65
CA LEU A 351 10.04 13.82 6.92
C LEU A 351 11.17 14.85 6.82
N ASP A 352 11.88 15.10 7.93
CA ASP A 352 12.98 16.07 7.99
C ASP A 352 14.17 15.59 7.15
N ASP A 353 14.57 14.31 7.25
CA ASP A 353 15.62 13.70 6.43
C ASP A 353 15.26 13.76 4.92
N THR A 354 14.00 13.53 4.58
CA THR A 354 13.56 13.61 3.17
C THR A 354 13.60 15.05 2.65
N ARG A 355 13.28 16.04 3.48
CA ARG A 355 13.42 17.47 3.11
C ARG A 355 14.87 17.80 2.78
N GLU A 356 15.82 17.36 3.59
CA GLU A 356 17.25 17.58 3.36
C GLU A 356 17.71 16.89 2.05
N LYS A 357 17.27 15.66 1.82
CA LYS A 357 17.58 14.92 0.58
C LYS A 357 17.02 15.62 -0.66
N ILE A 358 15.81 16.13 -0.60
CA ILE A 358 15.19 16.90 -1.70
C ILE A 358 15.97 18.20 -1.93
N HIS A 359 16.35 18.91 -0.88
CA HIS A 359 17.18 20.11 -1.02
C HIS A 359 18.50 19.80 -1.73
N LEU A 360 19.15 18.70 -1.36
CA LEU A 360 20.37 18.25 -2.03
C LEU A 360 20.12 17.90 -3.51
N GLN A 361 19.02 17.19 -3.83
CA GLN A 361 18.67 16.87 -5.21
C GLN A 361 18.44 18.13 -6.08
N ILE A 362 17.73 19.13 -5.54
CA ILE A 362 17.50 20.39 -6.23
C ILE A 362 18.84 21.07 -6.54
N THR A 363 19.73 21.15 -5.55
CA THR A 363 21.07 21.73 -5.71
C THR A 363 21.88 20.99 -6.77
N GLN A 364 21.90 19.65 -6.71
CA GLN A 364 22.57 18.82 -7.71
C GLN A 364 22.01 19.03 -9.13
N SER A 365 20.70 19.15 -9.25
CA SER A 365 20.05 19.39 -10.54
C SER A 365 20.42 20.76 -11.11
N GLN A 366 20.50 21.80 -10.27
CA GLN A 366 20.98 23.14 -10.67
C GLN A 366 22.42 23.10 -11.19
N PHE A 367 23.31 22.35 -10.53
CA PHE A 367 24.69 22.17 -11.00
C PHE A 367 24.73 21.44 -12.35
N LYS A 368 23.93 20.40 -12.55
CA LYS A 368 23.85 19.67 -13.82
C LYS A 368 23.36 20.57 -14.96
N VAL A 369 22.34 21.38 -14.72
CA VAL A 369 21.85 22.36 -15.72
C VAL A 369 22.95 23.35 -16.09
N LYS A 370 23.64 23.94 -15.09
CA LYS A 370 24.73 24.87 -15.34
C LYS A 370 25.92 24.22 -16.10
N GLU A 371 26.24 22.97 -15.78
CA GLU A 371 27.26 22.19 -16.49
C GLU A 371 26.84 21.95 -17.96
N ALA A 372 25.57 21.53 -18.19
CA ALA A 372 25.05 21.30 -19.53
C ALA A 372 25.03 22.58 -20.37
N GLN A 373 24.65 23.73 -19.79
CA GLN A 373 24.72 25.04 -20.47
C GLN A 373 26.15 25.41 -20.86
N LYS A 374 27.13 25.18 -19.98
CA LYS A 374 28.54 25.44 -20.31
C LYS A 374 29.03 24.53 -21.43
N LYS A 375 28.66 23.25 -21.40
CA LYS A 375 29.03 22.31 -22.48
C LYS A 375 28.44 22.73 -23.82
N LEU A 376 27.16 23.15 -23.83
CA LEU A 376 26.50 23.65 -25.03
C LEU A 376 27.21 24.88 -25.61
N ASN A 377 27.62 25.82 -24.74
CA ASN A 377 28.30 27.06 -25.20
C ASN A 377 29.73 26.80 -25.67
N MET A 378 30.32 25.65 -25.34
CA MET A 378 31.67 25.26 -25.78
C MET A 378 31.65 24.39 -27.04
N ALA A 379 30.54 23.80 -27.40
CA ALA A 379 30.35 22.98 -28.58
C ALA A 379 29.99 23.82 -29.79
#